data_b4b86caa6563418f0d35068f798dcc10
#
_entry.id   b4b86caa6563418f0d35068f798dcc10
#
_cell.length_a   1.000
_cell.length_b   1.000
_cell.length_c   1.000
_cell.angle_alpha   90.00
_cell.angle_beta   90.00
_cell.angle_gamma   90.00
#
_symmetry.space_group_name_H-M   'P 1'
#
loop_
_entity.id
_entity.type
_entity.pdbx_description
1 polymer ?
#
loop_
_entity_poly.entity_id
_entity_poly.type
_entity_poly.pdbx_seq_one_letter_code
_entity_poly.pdbx_strand_id
1 'polypeptide(L)'
;MTTRTAVASWLQPVLAWRDALPASCACAVVFPGYRPDLVQAMASALQARLVDFRKQKMAPLGWQASNLAPRALTETAHAEMIHGRDVVLHNAEAMLSLFAREGREAWFAEAAAQDWPQRLILPLTLFAHDLPAQMIGHVIELTAADLPSEGLLQRLAGLA
;
A
#
# COMPACT_ATOMS: atom_id res chain seq x y z
N MET A 1 -26.23 22.03 -1.37
CA MET A 1 -25.30 21.91 -0.24
C MET A 1 -24.62 20.57 -0.29
N THR A 2 -23.39 20.54 -0.77
CA THR A 2 -22.58 19.31 -0.72
C THR A 2 -22.14 19.11 0.72
N THR A 3 -22.69 18.11 1.40
CA THR A 3 -22.20 17.67 2.69
C THR A 3 -20.80 17.13 2.47
N ARG A 4 -19.80 17.90 2.86
CA ARG A 4 -18.43 17.44 2.90
C ARG A 4 -18.37 16.31 3.94
N THR A 5 -18.28 15.07 3.49
CA THR A 5 -18.08 13.93 4.39
C THR A 5 -16.81 14.20 5.20
N ALA A 6 -16.93 14.30 6.50
CA ALA A 6 -15.76 14.53 7.36
C ALA A 6 -14.79 13.37 7.18
N VAL A 7 -13.51 13.68 6.93
CA VAL A 7 -12.45 12.68 6.84
C VAL A 7 -12.28 12.02 8.22
N ALA A 8 -12.25 10.69 8.27
CA ALA A 8 -12.04 9.97 9.51
C ALA A 8 -10.75 10.43 10.21
N SER A 9 -10.78 10.52 11.53
CA SER A 9 -9.69 11.10 12.33
C SER A 9 -8.34 10.41 12.11
N TRP A 10 -8.34 9.10 11.90
CA TRP A 10 -7.10 8.34 11.68
C TRP A 10 -6.41 8.69 10.36
N LEU A 11 -7.17 9.21 9.38
CA LEU A 11 -6.66 9.62 8.08
C LEU A 11 -5.99 11.00 8.09
N GLN A 12 -6.32 11.85 9.07
CA GLN A 12 -5.74 13.20 9.14
C GLN A 12 -4.21 13.18 9.17
N PRO A 13 -3.55 12.40 10.04
CA PRO A 13 -2.08 12.33 10.04
C PRO A 13 -1.53 11.69 8.76
N VAL A 14 -2.26 10.76 8.13
CA VAL A 14 -1.83 10.15 6.87
C VAL A 14 -1.84 11.18 5.74
N LEU A 15 -2.88 12.02 5.66
CA LEU A 15 -2.96 13.09 4.67
C LEU A 15 -1.84 14.11 4.86
N ALA A 16 -1.59 14.53 6.09
CA ALA A 16 -0.53 15.48 6.40
C ALA A 16 0.85 14.90 6.07
N TRP A 17 1.06 13.63 6.39
CA TRP A 17 2.30 12.92 6.06
C TRP A 17 2.53 12.88 4.55
N ARG A 18 1.52 12.50 3.77
CA ARG A 18 1.60 12.43 2.32
C ARG A 18 1.92 13.80 1.72
N ASP A 19 1.25 14.85 2.19
CA ASP A 19 1.43 16.19 1.64
C ASP A 19 2.83 16.76 1.91
N ALA A 20 3.51 16.27 2.95
CA ALA A 20 4.88 16.63 3.26
C ALA A 20 5.93 15.87 2.44
N LEU A 21 5.54 14.82 1.72
CA LEU A 21 6.45 14.02 0.90
C LEU A 21 6.68 14.69 -0.46
N PRO A 22 7.82 14.35 -1.13
CA PRO A 22 8.01 14.73 -2.54
C PRO A 22 6.83 14.26 -3.40
N ALA A 23 6.59 14.99 -4.50
CA ALA A 23 5.50 14.68 -5.42
C ALA A 23 5.67 13.33 -6.13
N SER A 24 6.89 12.80 -6.14
CA SER A 24 7.21 11.50 -6.75
C SER A 24 8.23 10.79 -5.87
N CYS A 25 7.80 9.69 -5.25
CA CYS A 25 8.67 8.87 -4.40
C CYS A 25 7.95 7.56 -4.06
N ALA A 26 8.71 6.58 -3.60
CA ALA A 26 8.14 5.42 -2.93
C ALA A 26 8.02 5.71 -1.43
N CYS A 27 6.88 5.35 -0.84
CA CYS A 27 6.60 5.55 0.57
C CYS A 27 5.76 4.39 1.11
N ALA A 28 5.68 4.26 2.40
CA ALA A 28 4.99 3.14 3.02
C ALA A 28 4.11 3.58 4.18
N VAL A 29 2.95 2.93 4.30
CA VAL A 29 2.05 3.05 5.45
C VAL A 29 2.01 1.69 6.13
N VAL A 30 2.50 1.62 7.36
CA VAL A 30 2.57 0.37 8.11
C VAL A 30 1.33 0.24 8.98
N PHE A 31 0.58 -0.84 8.74
CA PHE A 31 -0.62 -1.18 9.51
C PHE A 31 -0.29 -2.27 10.53
N PRO A 32 -0.90 -2.22 11.72
CA PRO A 32 -0.66 -3.25 12.74
C PRO A 32 -1.29 -4.60 12.43
N GLY A 33 -2.19 -4.65 11.44
CA GLY A 33 -2.86 -5.87 10.98
C GLY A 33 -3.40 -5.70 9.58
N TYR A 34 -3.81 -6.80 8.96
CA TYR A 34 -4.35 -6.79 7.61
C TYR A 34 -5.77 -6.21 7.61
N ARG A 35 -5.91 -5.03 7.06
CA ARG A 35 -7.18 -4.27 7.05
C ARG A 35 -7.43 -3.70 5.64
N PRO A 36 -7.89 -4.53 4.68
CA PRO A 36 -8.18 -4.07 3.31
C PRO A 36 -9.24 -2.96 3.26
N ASP A 37 -10.17 -2.95 4.21
CA ASP A 37 -11.18 -1.90 4.37
C ASP A 37 -10.54 -0.53 4.61
N LEU A 38 -9.52 -0.49 5.48
CA LEU A 38 -8.80 0.75 5.79
C LEU A 38 -7.89 1.19 4.66
N VAL A 39 -7.29 0.24 3.96
CA VAL A 39 -6.48 0.54 2.76
C VAL A 39 -7.34 1.19 1.69
N GLN A 40 -8.54 0.68 1.46
CA GLN A 40 -9.48 1.27 0.50
C GLN A 40 -9.91 2.68 0.93
N ALA A 41 -10.24 2.87 2.20
CA ALA A 41 -10.60 4.18 2.74
C ALA A 41 -9.44 5.18 2.60
N MET A 42 -8.22 4.74 2.85
CA MET A 42 -7.01 5.55 2.70
C MET A 42 -6.81 5.96 1.25
N ALA A 43 -6.87 5.03 0.32
CA ALA A 43 -6.70 5.33 -1.11
C ALA A 43 -7.73 6.35 -1.58
N SER A 44 -8.98 6.23 -1.16
CA SER A 44 -10.04 7.16 -1.48
C SER A 44 -9.75 8.56 -0.92
N ALA A 45 -9.35 8.65 0.35
CA ALA A 45 -9.03 9.93 1.00
C ALA A 45 -7.82 10.61 0.35
N LEU A 46 -6.82 9.84 -0.05
CA LEU A 46 -5.62 10.33 -0.74
C LEU A 46 -5.89 10.65 -2.21
N GLN A 47 -7.06 10.34 -2.72
CA GLN A 47 -7.40 10.43 -4.15
C GLN A 47 -6.40 9.67 -5.02
N ALA A 48 -5.87 8.57 -4.47
CA ALA A 48 -4.94 7.69 -5.14
C ALA A 48 -5.67 6.55 -5.84
N ARG A 49 -5.04 6.02 -6.88
CA ARG A 49 -5.55 4.84 -7.55
C ARG A 49 -5.21 3.60 -6.72
N LEU A 50 -6.23 2.86 -6.34
CA LEU A 50 -6.04 1.59 -5.62
C LEU A 50 -5.82 0.46 -6.61
N VAL A 51 -4.68 -0.21 -6.48
CA VAL A 51 -4.33 -1.39 -7.28
C VAL A 51 -4.13 -2.56 -6.33
N ASP A 52 -5.01 -3.55 -6.42
CA ASP A 52 -4.86 -4.80 -5.66
C ASP A 52 -4.07 -5.79 -6.51
N PHE A 53 -2.78 -5.90 -6.24
CA PHE A 53 -1.86 -6.74 -7.02
C PHE A 53 -2.26 -8.22 -6.97
N ARG A 54 -2.65 -8.69 -5.80
CA ARG A 54 -3.07 -10.09 -5.64
C ARG A 54 -4.28 -10.40 -6.52
N LYS A 55 -5.29 -9.54 -6.50
CA LYS A 55 -6.52 -9.74 -7.25
C LYS A 55 -6.31 -9.58 -8.75
N GLN A 56 -5.54 -8.58 -9.17
CA GLN A 56 -5.39 -8.22 -10.58
C GLN A 56 -4.34 -9.06 -11.30
N LYS A 57 -3.26 -9.44 -10.63
CA LYS A 57 -2.09 -10.06 -11.27
C LYS A 57 -1.81 -11.49 -10.82
N MET A 58 -2.14 -11.83 -9.58
CA MET A 58 -1.84 -13.18 -9.05
C MET A 58 -3.02 -14.13 -9.21
N ALA A 59 -4.21 -13.72 -8.81
CA ALA A 59 -5.39 -14.59 -8.88
C ALA A 59 -5.68 -15.12 -10.27
N PRO A 60 -5.57 -14.34 -11.36
CA PRO A 60 -5.81 -14.85 -12.72
C PRO A 60 -4.81 -15.94 -13.14
N LEU A 61 -3.61 -15.94 -12.56
CA LEU A 61 -2.56 -16.93 -12.89
C LEU A 61 -2.68 -18.23 -12.08
N GLY A 62 -3.45 -18.20 -10.98
CA GLY A 62 -3.56 -19.35 -10.09
C GLY A 62 -2.19 -19.76 -9.54
N TRP A 63 -1.85 -21.05 -9.64
CA TRP A 63 -0.56 -21.58 -9.15
C TRP A 63 0.64 -21.01 -9.93
N GLN A 64 0.44 -20.52 -11.15
CA GLN A 64 1.52 -19.92 -11.96
C GLN A 64 1.96 -18.55 -11.43
N ALA A 65 1.22 -17.96 -10.48
CA ALA A 65 1.62 -16.72 -9.84
C ALA A 65 3.00 -16.84 -9.16
N SER A 66 3.39 -18.04 -8.74
CA SER A 66 4.71 -18.30 -8.16
C SER A 66 5.87 -18.09 -9.14
N ASN A 67 5.59 -17.99 -10.43
CA ASN A 67 6.60 -17.73 -11.47
C ASN A 67 6.82 -16.23 -11.72
N LEU A 68 6.03 -15.35 -11.10
CA LEU A 68 6.22 -13.91 -11.23
C LEU A 68 7.52 -13.46 -10.55
N ALA A 69 8.23 -12.53 -11.20
CA ALA A 69 9.39 -11.88 -10.59
C ALA A 69 8.94 -10.61 -9.82
N PRO A 70 9.69 -10.14 -8.81
CA PRO A 70 9.35 -8.93 -8.07
C PRO A 70 9.16 -7.69 -8.95
N ARG A 71 9.87 -7.61 -10.09
CA ARG A 71 9.71 -6.50 -11.03
C ARG A 71 8.28 -6.35 -11.55
N ALA A 72 7.46 -7.40 -11.47
CA ALA A 72 6.05 -7.30 -11.84
C ALA A 72 5.30 -6.26 -11.00
N LEU A 73 5.69 -6.08 -9.73
CA LEU A 73 5.18 -5.01 -8.87
C LEU A 73 5.52 -3.64 -9.44
N THR A 74 6.77 -3.45 -9.82
CA THR A 74 7.27 -2.20 -10.40
C THR A 74 6.57 -1.86 -11.71
N GLU A 75 6.47 -2.82 -12.61
CA GLU A 75 5.83 -2.66 -13.92
C GLU A 75 4.35 -2.32 -13.77
N THR A 76 3.67 -2.98 -12.85
CA THR A 76 2.24 -2.73 -12.57
C THR A 76 2.03 -1.32 -12.02
N ALA A 77 2.86 -0.90 -11.07
CA ALA A 77 2.76 0.43 -10.48
C ALA A 77 3.01 1.53 -11.53
N HIS A 78 4.04 1.38 -12.35
CA HIS A 78 4.33 2.34 -13.43
C HIS A 78 3.18 2.45 -14.42
N ALA A 79 2.63 1.32 -14.85
CA ALA A 79 1.52 1.30 -15.79
C ALA A 79 0.29 2.04 -15.24
N GLU A 80 0.01 1.89 -13.96
CA GLU A 80 -1.12 2.55 -13.32
C GLU A 80 -0.89 4.05 -13.09
N MET A 81 0.36 4.49 -12.98
CA MET A 81 0.70 5.90 -12.82
C MET A 81 0.50 6.74 -14.09
N ILE A 82 0.29 6.11 -15.24
CA ILE A 82 0.01 6.81 -16.51
C ILE A 82 -1.23 7.71 -16.40
N HIS A 83 -2.11 7.43 -15.45
CA HIS A 83 -3.31 8.24 -15.21
C HIS A 83 -3.04 9.53 -14.44
N GLY A 84 -1.78 9.82 -14.09
CA GLY A 84 -1.38 11.04 -13.40
C GLY A 84 -1.79 11.12 -11.94
N ARG A 85 -1.98 9.95 -11.28
CA ARG A 85 -2.40 9.86 -9.88
C ARG A 85 -1.40 9.03 -9.08
N ASP A 86 -1.31 9.32 -7.79
CA ASP A 86 -0.62 8.46 -6.85
C ASP A 86 -1.24 7.05 -6.89
N VAL A 87 -0.44 6.03 -6.65
CA VAL A 87 -0.87 4.63 -6.67
C VAL A 87 -0.69 4.04 -5.28
N VAL A 88 -1.75 3.46 -4.73
CA VAL A 88 -1.69 2.59 -3.56
C VAL A 88 -1.61 1.15 -4.08
N LEU A 89 -0.44 0.53 -3.93
CA LEU A 89 -0.20 -0.84 -4.39
C LEU A 89 -0.50 -1.80 -3.24
N HIS A 90 -1.74 -2.22 -3.17
CA HIS A 90 -2.23 -3.12 -2.14
C HIS A 90 -1.83 -4.57 -2.44
N ASN A 91 -1.53 -5.33 -1.39
CA ASN A 91 -1.14 -6.74 -1.48
C ASN A 91 0.19 -6.99 -2.22
N ALA A 92 1.07 -5.99 -2.26
CA ALA A 92 2.45 -6.22 -2.72
C ALA A 92 3.14 -7.30 -1.87
N GLU A 93 2.81 -7.37 -0.58
CA GLU A 93 3.37 -8.37 0.32
C GLU A 93 2.98 -9.80 -0.04
N ALA A 94 1.83 -10.01 -0.67
CA ALA A 94 1.44 -11.33 -1.16
C ALA A 94 2.46 -11.85 -2.19
N MET A 95 2.93 -10.97 -3.08
CA MET A 95 3.98 -11.28 -4.04
C MET A 95 5.33 -11.45 -3.34
N LEU A 96 5.69 -10.52 -2.46
CA LEU A 96 6.98 -10.51 -1.76
C LEU A 96 7.14 -11.72 -0.83
N SER A 97 6.05 -12.28 -0.34
CA SER A 97 6.08 -13.49 0.49
C SER A 97 6.62 -14.73 -0.24
N LEU A 98 6.66 -14.69 -1.57
CA LEU A 98 7.21 -15.78 -2.40
C LEU A 98 8.74 -15.75 -2.44
N PHE A 99 9.38 -14.72 -1.91
CA PHE A 99 10.82 -14.52 -1.99
C PHE A 99 11.45 -14.51 -0.58
N ALA A 100 12.73 -14.88 -0.53
CA ALA A 100 13.52 -14.76 0.68
C ALA A 100 13.75 -13.29 1.02
N ARG A 101 14.22 -13.02 2.25
CA ARG A 101 14.44 -11.68 2.77
C ARG A 101 15.32 -10.84 1.83
N GLU A 102 16.38 -11.41 1.29
CA GLU A 102 17.29 -10.71 0.38
C GLU A 102 16.57 -10.21 -0.88
N GLY A 103 15.67 -11.02 -1.43
CA GLY A 103 14.86 -10.62 -2.59
C GLY A 103 13.88 -9.51 -2.26
N ARG A 104 13.26 -9.56 -1.07
CA ARG A 104 12.36 -8.49 -0.62
C ARG A 104 13.11 -7.19 -0.39
N GLU A 105 14.24 -7.26 0.32
CA GLU A 105 15.07 -6.07 0.58
C GLU A 105 15.57 -5.46 -0.73
N ALA A 106 15.97 -6.28 -1.68
CA ALA A 106 16.41 -5.80 -2.99
C ALA A 106 15.29 -5.05 -3.72
N TRP A 107 14.08 -5.58 -3.70
CA TRP A 107 12.95 -4.91 -4.35
C TRP A 107 12.63 -3.57 -3.67
N PHE A 108 12.59 -3.51 -2.34
CA PHE A 108 12.35 -2.26 -1.64
C PHE A 108 13.44 -1.22 -1.92
N ALA A 109 14.70 -1.66 -2.00
CA ALA A 109 15.81 -0.76 -2.33
C ALA A 109 15.67 -0.19 -3.75
N GLU A 110 15.30 -1.02 -4.72
CA GLU A 110 15.02 -0.58 -6.08
C GLU A 110 13.84 0.41 -6.12
N ALA A 111 12.76 0.11 -5.40
CA ALA A 111 11.60 0.99 -5.33
C ALA A 111 11.97 2.35 -4.74
N ALA A 112 12.83 2.37 -3.70
CA ALA A 112 13.28 3.59 -3.07
C ALA A 112 14.18 4.44 -3.98
N ALA A 113 14.96 3.80 -4.85
CA ALA A 113 15.92 4.47 -5.73
C ALA A 113 15.34 4.87 -7.08
N GLN A 114 14.19 4.35 -7.44
CA GLN A 114 13.62 4.53 -8.76
C GLN A 114 12.93 5.89 -8.91
N ASP A 115 12.99 6.46 -10.11
CA ASP A 115 12.23 7.65 -10.45
C ASP A 115 10.78 7.27 -10.77
N TRP A 116 9.88 7.61 -9.85
CA TRP A 116 8.45 7.39 -10.02
C TRP A 116 7.77 8.64 -10.59
N PRO A 117 6.86 8.51 -11.57
CA PRO A 117 6.10 9.67 -12.06
C PRO A 117 5.15 10.27 -11.01
N GLN A 118 4.72 9.45 -10.06
CA GLN A 118 3.80 9.82 -8.98
C GLN A 118 4.30 9.17 -7.69
N ARG A 119 3.58 9.33 -6.58
CA ARG A 119 3.91 8.61 -5.35
C ARG A 119 3.46 7.15 -5.44
N LEU A 120 4.35 6.24 -5.11
CA LEU A 120 4.03 4.84 -4.90
C LEU A 120 3.83 4.63 -3.39
N ILE A 121 2.61 4.33 -2.99
CA ILE A 121 2.23 4.16 -1.60
C ILE A 121 2.03 2.67 -1.32
N LEU A 122 2.84 2.13 -0.42
CA LEU A 122 2.87 0.72 -0.08
C LEU A 122 2.23 0.49 1.29
N PRO A 123 1.00 -0.05 1.35
CA PRO A 123 0.46 -0.55 2.62
C PRO A 123 1.21 -1.83 3.01
N LEU A 124 1.80 -1.86 4.20
CA LEU A 124 2.59 -2.98 4.69
C LEU A 124 2.07 -3.44 6.05
N THR A 125 2.17 -4.74 6.28
CA THR A 125 1.83 -5.37 7.56
C THR A 125 2.93 -6.33 8.01
N LEU A 126 3.55 -7.06 7.07
CA LEU A 126 4.46 -8.16 7.37
C LEU A 126 5.95 -7.79 7.23
N PHE A 127 6.29 -6.98 6.22
CA PHE A 127 7.68 -6.81 5.80
C PHE A 127 8.20 -5.38 5.98
N ALA A 128 7.63 -4.62 6.89
CA ALA A 128 8.06 -3.23 7.14
C ALA A 128 9.53 -3.14 7.56
N HIS A 129 10.04 -4.14 8.28
CA HIS A 129 11.43 -4.17 8.73
C HIS A 129 12.43 -4.50 7.62
N ASP A 130 11.94 -4.89 6.43
CA ASP A 130 12.80 -5.09 5.26
C ASP A 130 13.00 -3.80 4.45
N LEU A 131 12.38 -2.69 4.86
CA LEU A 131 12.51 -1.39 4.19
C LEU A 131 13.93 -0.84 4.31
N PRO A 132 14.48 -0.24 3.23
CA PRO A 132 15.81 0.33 3.27
C PRO A 132 15.84 1.62 4.09
N ALA A 133 17.03 1.95 4.61
CA ALA A 133 17.24 3.16 5.42
C ALA A 133 16.82 4.44 4.66
N GLN A 134 16.96 4.47 3.34
CA GLN A 134 16.57 5.60 2.49
C GLN A 134 15.08 5.94 2.59
N MET A 135 14.24 4.97 2.96
CA MET A 135 12.80 5.18 3.08
C MET A 135 12.35 5.63 4.46
N ILE A 136 13.24 5.73 5.46
CA ILE A 136 12.85 6.03 6.85
C ILE A 136 12.01 7.31 6.95
N GLY A 137 12.36 8.36 6.22
CA GLY A 137 11.60 9.61 6.18
C GLY A 137 10.29 9.53 5.39
N HIS A 138 10.05 8.44 4.70
CA HIS A 138 8.88 8.21 3.85
C HIS A 138 7.98 7.11 4.38
N VAL A 139 8.02 6.84 5.68
CA VAL A 139 7.23 5.79 6.30
C VAL A 139 6.39 6.38 7.43
N ILE A 140 5.11 6.06 7.44
CA ILE A 140 4.25 6.33 8.58
C ILE A 140 3.79 4.99 9.17
N GLU A 141 3.90 4.85 10.48
CA GLU A 141 3.47 3.67 11.20
C GLU A 141 2.19 3.98 11.98
N LEU A 142 1.14 3.21 11.71
CA LEU A 142 -0.14 3.34 12.38
C LEU A 142 -0.22 2.32 13.51
N THR A 143 -0.78 2.72 14.63
CA THR A 143 -0.97 1.84 15.79
C THR A 143 -2.42 1.40 15.88
N ALA A 144 -2.67 0.29 16.56
CA ALA A 144 -4.03 -0.21 16.76
C ALA A 144 -4.92 0.81 17.48
N ALA A 145 -4.34 1.63 18.37
CA ALA A 145 -5.07 2.66 19.11
C ALA A 145 -5.57 3.79 18.18
N ASP A 146 -4.88 4.05 17.06
CA ASP A 146 -5.24 5.11 16.13
C ASP A 146 -6.32 4.69 15.13
N LEU A 147 -6.53 3.38 14.97
CA LEU A 147 -7.39 2.84 13.93
C LEU A 147 -8.79 2.52 14.46
N PRO A 148 -9.82 2.66 13.61
CA PRO A 148 -11.16 2.21 14.00
C PRO A 148 -11.18 0.69 14.16
N SER A 149 -12.00 0.22 15.11
CA SER A 149 -12.28 -1.21 15.23
C SER A 149 -12.96 -1.73 13.96
N GLU A 150 -12.91 -3.04 13.74
CA GLU A 150 -13.62 -3.66 12.63
C GLU A 150 -15.09 -3.30 12.67
N GLY A 151 -15.63 -2.94 11.51
CA GLY A 151 -17.04 -2.62 11.38
C GLY A 151 -17.93 -3.81 11.70
N LEU A 152 -19.18 -3.53 12.08
CA LEU A 152 -20.15 -4.57 12.44
C LEU A 152 -20.34 -5.61 11.34
N LEU A 153 -20.38 -5.15 10.07
CA LEU A 153 -20.55 -6.05 8.92
C LEU A 153 -19.42 -7.05 8.81
N GLN A 154 -18.19 -6.63 9.07
CA GLN A 154 -17.03 -7.52 9.03
C GLN A 154 -17.07 -8.53 10.18
N ARG A 155 -17.49 -8.10 11.36
CA ARG A 155 -17.67 -9.01 12.49
C ARG A 155 -18.73 -10.05 12.22
N LEU A 156 -19.84 -9.66 11.60
CA LEU A 156 -20.92 -10.58 11.22
C LEU A 156 -20.47 -11.56 10.15
N ALA A 157 -19.69 -11.10 9.17
CA ALA A 157 -19.12 -11.98 8.13
C ALA A 157 -18.17 -13.02 8.74
N GLY A 158 -17.43 -12.66 9.79
CA GLY A 158 -16.55 -13.58 10.51
C GLY A 158 -17.27 -14.61 11.39
N LEU A 159 -18.55 -14.38 11.66
CA LEU A 159 -19.39 -15.27 12.48
C LEU A 159 -20.24 -16.24 11.65
N ALA A 160 -20.27 -16.03 10.34
CA ALA A 160 -21.07 -16.87 9.43
C ALA A 160 -20.41 -18.19 9.08
#